data_dedd27e91a7c615ad07e220706480cc9
#
_entry.id   dedd27e91a7c615ad07e220706480cc9
#
_cell.length_a   1.000
_cell.length_b   1.000
_cell.length_c   1.000
_cell.angle_alpha   90.00
_cell.angle_beta   90.00
_cell.angle_gamma   90.00
#
_symmetry.space_group_name_H-M   'P 1'
#
loop_
_entity.id
_entity.type
_entity.pdbx_description
1 polymer ?
#
loop_
_entity_poly.entity_id
_entity_poly.type
_entity_poly.pdbx_seq_one_letter_code
_entity_poly.pdbx_strand_id
1 'polypeptide(L)' 'MQRIAIIDIGSNSARLVISHIYKNGAYNMVYNQKEALRLSQKVDSSNMLTEAAVASTIETMKSFAYMCKIYRVDKTIA' A
#
# COMPACT_ATOMS: atom_id res chain seq x y z
N MET A 1 -4.28 3.78 -22.22
CA MET A 1 -3.61 4.11 -20.93
C MET A 1 -4.09 3.14 -19.88
N GLN A 2 -3.19 2.59 -19.09
CA GLN A 2 -3.51 1.65 -18.01
C GLN A 2 -3.17 2.29 -16.66
N ARG A 3 -4.04 2.13 -15.68
CA ARG A 3 -3.85 2.64 -14.32
C ARG A 3 -3.44 1.48 -13.42
N ILE A 4 -2.22 1.54 -12.90
CA ILE A 4 -1.65 0.45 -12.11
C ILE A 4 -1.30 0.96 -10.71
N ALA A 5 -1.69 0.19 -9.70
CA ALA A 5 -1.29 0.42 -8.32
C ALA A 5 -0.25 -0.64 -7.93
N ILE A 6 0.80 -0.20 -7.25
CA ILE A 6 1.81 -1.09 -6.67
C ILE A 6 1.79 -0.87 -5.17
N ILE A 7 1.61 -1.95 -4.42
CA ILE A 7 1.63 -1.93 -2.96
C ILE A 7 2.87 -2.68 -2.50
N ASP A 8 3.73 -2.00 -1.75
CA ASP A 8 4.94 -2.56 -1.19
C ASP A 8 4.83 -2.55 0.33
N ILE A 9 4.93 -3.72 0.95
CA ILE A 9 4.79 -3.87 2.40
C ILE A 9 6.09 -4.40 2.97
N GLY A 10 6.71 -3.57 3.80
CA GLY A 10 7.88 -3.96 4.58
C GLY A 10 7.55 -4.12 6.06
N SER A 11 8.55 -4.46 6.87
CA SER A 11 8.38 -4.62 8.32
C SER A 11 8.10 -3.31 9.04
N ASN A 12 8.46 -2.18 8.46
CA ASN A 12 8.35 -0.87 9.10
C ASN A 12 7.40 0.09 8.38
N SER A 13 7.08 -0.17 7.13
CA SER A 13 6.23 0.73 6.36
C SER A 13 5.52 0.00 5.23
N ALA A 14 4.44 0.62 4.76
CA ALA A 14 3.76 0.22 3.53
C ALA A 14 3.70 1.42 2.60
N ARG A 15 3.76 1.18 1.31
CA ARG A 15 3.68 2.23 0.29
C ARG A 15 2.68 1.83 -0.80
N LEU A 16 1.89 2.80 -1.21
CA LEU A 16 1.04 2.69 -2.38
C LEU A 16 1.53 3.69 -3.43
N VAL A 17 1.80 3.21 -4.63
CA VAL A 17 2.12 4.05 -5.78
C VAL A 17 1.12 3.75 -6.87
N ILE A 18 0.49 4.79 -7.42
CA ILE A 18 -0.42 4.66 -8.55
C ILE A 18 0.19 5.39 -9.73
N SER A 19 0.29 4.69 -10.85
CA SER A 19 0.89 5.20 -12.08
C SER A 19 -0.03 5.02 -13.26
N HIS A 20 0.04 5.96 -14.20
CA HIS A 20 -0.56 5.83 -15.52
C HIS A 20 0.51 5.33 -16.48
N ILE A 21 0.22 4.24 -17.17
CA ILE A 21 1.13 3.66 -18.15
C ILE A 21 0.51 3.82 -19.53
N TYR A 22 1.27 4.40 -20.45
CA TYR A 22 0.82 4.73 -21.82
C TYR A 22 1.31 3.69 -22.80
N LYS A 23 0.67 3.65 -23.98
CA LYS A 23 0.96 2.65 -25.02
C LYS A 23 2.41 2.67 -25.50
N ASN A 24 3.06 3.83 -25.46
CA ASN A 24 4.46 3.96 -25.87
C ASN A 24 5.46 3.52 -24.78
N GLY A 25 4.98 2.99 -23.66
CA GLY A 25 5.83 2.58 -22.54
C GLY A 25 6.14 3.68 -21.54
N ALA A 26 5.77 4.93 -21.83
CA ALA A 26 5.93 6.02 -20.88
C ALA A 26 5.00 5.81 -19.68
N TYR A 27 5.42 6.30 -18.51
CA TYR A 27 4.58 6.23 -17.33
C TYR A 27 4.65 7.54 -16.57
N ASN A 28 3.63 7.76 -15.73
CA ASN A 28 3.54 8.94 -14.88
C ASN A 28 2.98 8.53 -13.52
N MET A 29 3.75 8.77 -12.46
CA MET A 29 3.29 8.54 -11.09
C MET A 29 2.30 9.64 -10.74
N VAL A 30 1.07 9.26 -10.41
CA VAL A 30 0.00 10.21 -10.09
C VAL A 30 -0.34 10.24 -8.61
N TYR A 31 0.09 9.24 -7.84
CA TYR A 31 -0.17 9.18 -6.41
C TYR A 31 0.90 8.35 -5.70
N ASN A 32 1.31 8.80 -4.52
CA ASN A 32 2.28 8.10 -3.68
C ASN A 32 1.89 8.34 -2.23
N GLN A 33 1.66 7.24 -1.49
CA GLN A 33 1.32 7.29 -0.08
C GLN A 33 2.20 6.31 0.67
N LYS A 34 2.89 6.79 1.70
CA LYS A 34 3.71 5.95 2.58
C LYS A 34 3.16 6.02 3.99
N GLU A 35 2.97 4.84 4.60
CA GLU A 35 2.49 4.72 5.97
C GLU A 35 3.50 3.96 6.82
N ALA A 36 3.83 4.48 7.99
CA ALA A 36 4.71 3.80 8.92
C ALA A 36 3.90 2.76 9.70
N LEU A 37 4.24 1.49 9.53
CA LEU A 37 3.57 0.38 10.23
C LEU A 37 4.31 0.00 11.51
N ARG A 38 5.65 0.00 11.45
CA ARG A 38 6.54 -0.35 12.58
C ARG A 38 6.18 -1.70 13.18
N LEU A 39 5.93 -2.70 12.33
CA LEU A 39 5.50 -4.02 12.77
C LEU A 39 6.55 -4.70 13.66
N SER A 40 7.84 -4.45 13.40
CA SER A 40 8.93 -4.99 14.21
C SER A 40 8.92 -4.48 15.66
N GLN A 41 8.26 -3.35 15.93
CA GLN A 41 8.13 -2.77 17.28
C GLN A 41 6.80 -3.13 17.96
N LYS A 42 5.91 -3.84 17.25
CA LYS A 42 4.57 -4.17 17.73
C LYS A 42 4.40 -5.67 17.91
N VAL A 43 5.42 -6.30 18.49
CA VAL A 43 5.47 -7.74 18.73
C VAL A 43 5.45 -7.94 20.25
N ASP A 44 4.60 -8.85 20.73
CA ASP A 44 4.52 -9.16 22.14
C ASP A 44 5.63 -10.12 22.59
N SER A 45 5.63 -10.51 23.89
CA SER A 45 6.64 -11.37 24.47
C SER A 45 6.66 -12.79 23.89
N SER A 46 5.59 -13.22 23.24
CA SER A 46 5.52 -14.52 22.56
C SER A 46 5.93 -14.44 21.08
N ASN A 47 6.45 -13.28 20.67
CA ASN A 47 6.88 -13.02 19.28
C ASN A 47 5.72 -12.98 18.28
N MET A 48 4.51 -12.69 18.76
CA MET A 48 3.31 -12.55 17.94
C MET A 48 2.96 -11.08 17.77
N LEU A 49 2.46 -10.70 16.57
CA LEU A 49 1.97 -9.35 16.35
C LEU A 49 0.78 -9.07 17.27
N THR A 50 0.74 -7.87 17.83
CA THR A 50 -0.37 -7.44 18.67
C THR A 50 -1.64 -7.22 17.85
N GLU A 51 -2.80 -7.30 18.49
CA GLU A 51 -4.08 -6.97 17.84
C GLU A 51 -4.08 -5.53 17.30
N ALA A 52 -3.44 -4.60 18.04
CA ALA A 52 -3.32 -3.22 17.61
C ALA A 52 -2.51 -3.11 16.32
N ALA A 53 -1.43 -3.91 16.18
CA ALA A 53 -0.62 -3.92 14.95
C ALA A 53 -1.43 -4.45 13.76
N VAL A 54 -2.21 -5.51 13.97
CA VAL A 54 -3.07 -6.08 12.92
C VAL A 54 -4.13 -5.06 12.51
N ALA A 55 -4.79 -4.43 13.48
CA ALA A 55 -5.82 -3.42 13.21
C ALA A 55 -5.24 -2.23 12.43
N SER A 56 -4.06 -1.74 12.83
CA SER A 56 -3.37 -0.65 12.14
C SER A 56 -3.05 -1.00 10.68
N THR A 57 -2.57 -2.22 10.45
CA THR A 57 -2.26 -2.71 9.10
C THR A 57 -3.53 -2.77 8.25
N ILE A 58 -4.63 -3.28 8.80
CA ILE A 58 -5.91 -3.35 8.10
C ILE A 58 -6.39 -1.96 7.72
N GLU A 59 -6.30 -0.99 8.62
CA GLU A 59 -6.70 0.40 8.32
C GLU A 59 -5.86 0.99 7.18
N THR A 60 -4.56 0.72 7.18
CA THR A 60 -3.68 1.16 6.09
C THR A 60 -4.10 0.52 4.75
N MET A 61 -4.39 -0.78 4.76
CA MET A 61 -4.83 -1.47 3.54
C MET A 61 -6.18 -0.95 3.04
N LYS A 62 -7.10 -0.63 3.94
CA LYS A 62 -8.38 -0.01 3.59
C LYS A 62 -8.17 1.36 2.95
N SER A 63 -7.26 2.17 3.49
CA SER A 63 -6.92 3.46 2.91
C SER A 63 -6.36 3.30 1.49
N PHE A 64 -5.47 2.34 1.28
CA PHE A 64 -4.91 2.05 -0.04
C PHE A 64 -5.99 1.60 -1.02
N ALA A 65 -6.88 0.72 -0.59
CA ALA A 65 -7.99 0.25 -1.43
C ALA A 65 -8.93 1.40 -1.82
N TYR A 66 -9.20 2.30 -0.90
CA TYR A 66 -10.00 3.48 -1.15
C TYR A 66 -9.37 4.37 -2.23
N MET A 67 -8.07 4.63 -2.13
CA MET A 67 -7.36 5.44 -3.12
C MET A 67 -7.32 4.75 -4.48
N CYS A 68 -7.16 3.43 -4.52
CA CYS A 68 -7.24 2.68 -5.78
C CYS A 68 -8.62 2.85 -6.43
N LYS A 69 -9.68 2.88 -5.64
CA LYS A 69 -11.04 3.10 -6.15
C LYS A 69 -11.20 4.52 -6.70
N ILE A 70 -10.70 5.53 -5.99
CA ILE A 70 -10.77 6.94 -6.42
C ILE A 70 -10.05 7.13 -7.75
N TYR A 71 -8.86 6.56 -7.89
CA TYR A 71 -8.04 6.67 -9.11
C TYR A 71 -8.47 5.69 -10.21
N ARG A 72 -9.48 4.86 -9.98
CA ARG A 72 -10.00 3.87 -10.94
C ARG A 72 -8.89 2.95 -11.44
N VAL A 73 -8.14 2.38 -10.52
CA VAL A 73 -7.04 1.49 -10.83
C VAL A 73 -7.54 0.24 -11.58
N ASP A 74 -6.86 -0.10 -12.67
CA ASP A 74 -7.20 -1.26 -13.49
C ASP A 74 -6.58 -2.55 -12.94
N LYS A 75 -5.38 -2.45 -12.35
CA LYS A 75 -4.65 -3.59 -11.85
C LYS A 75 -3.85 -3.20 -10.61
N THR A 76 -3.85 -4.07 -9.61
CA THR A 76 -3.07 -3.88 -8.38
C THR A 76 -2.04 -5.00 -8.28
N ILE A 77 -0.79 -4.63 -8.02
CA ILE A 77 0.32 -5.54 -7.78
C ILE A 77 0.78 -5.34 -6.34
N ALA A 78 0.81 -6.43 -5.58
CA ALA A 78 1.25 -6.39 -4.19
C ALA A 78 2.56 -7.15 -4.00
#